data_3fd1f9cae3fe4ccf14f7582a8cf95685
#
_entry.id   3fd1f9cae3fe4ccf14f7582a8cf95685
#
_cell.length_a   1.000
_cell.length_b   1.000
_cell.length_c   1.000
_cell.angle_alpha   90.00
_cell.angle_beta   90.00
_cell.angle_gamma   90.00
#
_symmetry.space_group_name_H-M   'P 1'
#
loop_
_entity.id
_entity.type
_entity.pdbx_description
1 polymer ?
#
loop_
_entity_poly.entity_id
_entity_poly.type
_entity_poly.pdbx_seq_one_letter_code
_entity_poly.pdbx_strand_id
1 'polypeptide(L)'
;MVYGHGEKPRHISLPSLEFAAVLRKGGLNQLIEIEVTDGSRELVIPKDLQRDPLRDEIVHADLLIVRRGEKITTDVVVHWTGEVEKGGLVVHEVDSLSIEAEATRIPESIEVSLEGLAVGSQRTAAEVQVPSGVTLLTDPDTVLASVTIPRAEAAAEETEEAETEGEASSAE
;
A
#
# COMPACT_ATOMS: atom_id res chain seq x y z
N MET A 1 0.33 -13.30 17.61
CA MET A 1 0.90 -12.82 18.91
C MET A 1 0.23 -11.48 19.24
N VAL A 2 -0.06 -11.23 20.53
CA VAL A 2 -0.69 -9.96 20.97
C VAL A 2 0.30 -9.20 21.84
N TYR A 3 0.54 -7.94 21.55
CA TYR A 3 1.47 -7.08 22.29
C TYR A 3 1.00 -5.60 22.25
N GLY A 4 1.49 -4.80 23.18
CA GLY A 4 1.19 -3.38 23.26
C GLY A 4 1.37 -2.83 24.67
N HIS A 5 1.40 -1.50 24.80
CA HIS A 5 1.46 -0.75 26.08
C HIS A 5 2.57 -1.18 27.07
N GLY A 6 3.65 -1.81 26.59
CA GLY A 6 4.74 -2.29 27.45
C GLY A 6 4.41 -3.56 28.23
N GLU A 7 3.29 -4.18 27.97
CA GLU A 7 2.97 -5.50 28.52
C GLU A 7 3.77 -6.60 27.83
N LYS A 8 3.97 -7.72 28.53
CA LYS A 8 4.67 -8.86 27.93
C LYS A 8 3.83 -9.44 26.80
N PRO A 9 4.46 -9.75 25.63
CA PRO A 9 3.74 -10.41 24.52
C PRO A 9 3.03 -11.67 24.97
N ARG A 10 1.77 -11.80 24.57
CA ARG A 10 0.93 -12.97 24.87
C ARG A 10 0.66 -13.75 23.59
N HIS A 11 0.74 -15.07 23.71
CA HIS A 11 0.39 -15.97 22.63
C HIS A 11 -1.04 -16.44 22.84
N ILE A 12 -1.90 -16.18 21.85
CA ILE A 12 -3.29 -16.61 21.84
C ILE A 12 -3.56 -17.44 20.60
N SER A 13 -4.52 -18.35 20.68
CA SER A 13 -5.01 -19.11 19.54
C SER A 13 -6.34 -18.53 19.10
N LEU A 14 -6.47 -18.23 17.81
CA LEU A 14 -7.69 -17.72 17.20
C LEU A 14 -8.27 -18.75 16.23
N PRO A 15 -9.61 -18.86 16.11
CA PRO A 15 -10.23 -19.68 15.08
C PRO A 15 -9.93 -19.11 13.71
N SER A 16 -9.16 -19.83 12.89
CA SER A 16 -8.62 -19.33 11.61
C SER A 16 -9.71 -18.89 10.64
N LEU A 17 -10.82 -19.61 10.56
CA LEU A 17 -11.92 -19.30 9.65
C LEU A 17 -12.63 -17.99 10.01
N GLU A 18 -12.89 -17.77 11.29
CA GLU A 18 -13.56 -16.57 11.79
C GLU A 18 -12.64 -15.36 11.63
N PHE A 19 -11.37 -15.51 12.00
CA PHE A 19 -10.38 -14.46 11.87
C PHE A 19 -10.15 -14.07 10.40
N ALA A 20 -10.02 -15.04 9.50
CA ALA A 20 -9.91 -14.80 8.07
C ALA A 20 -11.15 -14.10 7.48
N ALA A 21 -12.35 -14.44 7.98
CA ALA A 21 -13.60 -13.79 7.55
C ALA A 21 -13.66 -12.32 7.99
N VAL A 22 -13.18 -12.00 9.19
CA VAL A 22 -13.09 -10.64 9.71
C VAL A 22 -12.10 -9.82 8.85
N LEU A 23 -10.91 -10.35 8.61
CA LEU A 23 -9.90 -9.68 7.81
C LEU A 23 -10.34 -9.45 6.35
N ARG A 24 -11.11 -10.38 5.78
CA ARG A 24 -11.64 -10.22 4.42
C ARG A 24 -12.67 -9.10 4.29
N LYS A 25 -13.40 -8.81 5.37
CA LYS A 25 -14.42 -7.74 5.39
C LYS A 25 -13.86 -6.36 5.62
N GLY A 26 -12.86 -6.22 6.48
CA GLY A 26 -12.37 -4.93 6.93
C GLY A 26 -10.87 -4.68 6.70
N GLY A 27 -10.21 -5.57 5.94
CA GLY A 27 -8.78 -5.42 5.65
C GLY A 27 -7.87 -5.56 6.87
N LEU A 28 -6.61 -5.11 6.69
CA LEU A 28 -5.57 -5.15 7.73
C LEU A 28 -5.72 -4.02 8.76
N ASN A 29 -6.36 -2.93 8.37
CA ASN A 29 -6.38 -1.69 9.14
C ASN A 29 -7.65 -1.51 9.98
N GLN A 30 -8.36 -2.61 10.25
CA GLN A 30 -9.58 -2.55 11.04
C GLN A 30 -9.33 -2.84 12.52
N LEU A 31 -10.09 -2.18 13.37
CA LEU A 31 -10.14 -2.42 14.81
C LEU A 31 -10.94 -3.70 15.10
N ILE A 32 -10.32 -4.68 15.74
CA ILE A 32 -10.92 -5.97 16.08
C ILE A 32 -11.04 -6.09 17.59
N GLU A 33 -12.21 -6.48 18.10
CA GLU A 33 -12.39 -6.82 19.50
C GLU A 33 -12.19 -8.33 19.67
N ILE A 34 -11.22 -8.70 20.49
CA ILE A 34 -10.93 -10.10 20.83
C ILE A 34 -11.42 -10.37 22.25
N GLU A 35 -12.24 -11.42 22.40
CA GLU A 35 -12.64 -11.94 23.68
C GLU A 35 -11.77 -13.17 24.02
N VAL A 36 -10.95 -13.03 25.05
CA VAL A 36 -10.08 -14.11 25.52
C VAL A 36 -10.86 -15.00 26.46
N THR A 37 -10.54 -16.28 26.49
CA THR A 37 -11.22 -17.30 27.37
C THR A 37 -11.22 -16.90 28.85
N ASP A 38 -10.31 -16.05 29.27
CA ASP A 38 -10.24 -15.48 30.63
C ASP A 38 -11.33 -14.41 30.90
N GLY A 39 -12.17 -14.11 29.91
CA GLY A 39 -13.21 -13.08 29.96
C GLY A 39 -12.73 -11.65 29.75
N SER A 40 -11.47 -11.43 29.44
CA SER A 40 -10.94 -10.12 29.06
C SER A 40 -11.29 -9.80 27.60
N ARG A 41 -11.71 -8.56 27.36
CA ARG A 41 -11.96 -8.02 26.01
C ARG A 41 -10.88 -7.01 25.67
N GLU A 42 -10.22 -7.21 24.58
CA GLU A 42 -9.13 -6.36 24.13
C GLU A 42 -9.38 -5.89 22.71
N LEU A 43 -9.13 -4.60 22.49
CA LEU A 43 -9.17 -4.01 21.16
C LEU A 43 -7.79 -4.13 20.56
N VAL A 44 -7.71 -4.73 19.35
CA VAL A 44 -6.45 -4.96 18.66
C VAL A 44 -6.55 -4.56 17.21
N ILE A 45 -5.40 -4.22 16.63
CA ILE A 45 -5.24 -3.97 15.21
C ILE A 45 -4.20 -4.94 14.68
N PRO A 46 -4.49 -5.67 13.58
CA PRO A 46 -3.50 -6.47 12.89
C PRO A 46 -2.39 -5.57 12.34
N LYS A 47 -1.13 -5.85 12.67
CA LYS A 47 0.02 -5.13 12.16
C LYS A 47 0.73 -5.90 11.06
N ASP A 48 0.89 -7.21 11.25
CA ASP A 48 1.48 -8.10 10.26
C ASP A 48 0.76 -9.44 10.23
N LEU A 49 0.70 -10.03 9.03
CA LEU A 49 0.08 -11.33 8.78
C LEU A 49 1.00 -12.21 7.96
N GLN A 50 1.35 -13.34 8.52
CA GLN A 50 2.07 -14.37 7.78
C GLN A 50 1.08 -15.40 7.24
N ARG A 51 1.07 -15.54 5.91
CA ARG A 51 0.20 -16.48 5.20
C ARG A 51 1.03 -17.58 4.56
N ASP A 52 0.55 -18.81 4.63
CA ASP A 52 1.14 -19.93 3.89
C ASP A 52 0.73 -19.82 2.41
N PRO A 53 1.70 -19.69 1.46
CA PRO A 53 1.39 -19.52 0.05
C PRO A 53 0.77 -20.75 -0.61
N LEU A 54 0.94 -21.93 -0.01
CA LEU A 54 0.43 -23.20 -0.56
C LEU A 54 -1.02 -23.47 -0.13
N ARG A 55 -1.35 -23.15 1.11
CA ARG A 55 -2.67 -23.43 1.71
C ARG A 55 -3.57 -22.20 1.80
N ASP A 56 -3.01 -21.01 1.57
CA ASP A 56 -3.66 -19.71 1.75
C ASP A 56 -4.23 -19.51 3.18
N GLU A 57 -3.63 -20.18 4.16
CA GLU A 57 -3.99 -20.11 5.56
C GLU A 57 -3.11 -19.10 6.30
N ILE A 58 -3.71 -18.37 7.26
CA ILE A 58 -2.97 -17.47 8.14
C ILE A 58 -2.27 -18.31 9.19
N VAL A 59 -0.94 -18.32 9.18
CA VAL A 59 -0.09 -19.07 10.11
C VAL A 59 0.20 -18.24 11.36
N HIS A 60 0.46 -16.96 11.17
CA HIS A 60 0.80 -16.03 12.23
C HIS A 60 0.13 -14.67 12.02
N ALA A 61 -0.31 -14.07 13.10
CA ALA A 61 -0.86 -12.73 13.12
C ALA A 61 -0.25 -11.94 14.29
N ASP A 62 0.32 -10.79 13.98
CA ASP A 62 0.79 -9.82 14.95
C ASP A 62 -0.28 -8.80 15.20
N LEU A 63 -0.74 -8.76 16.45
CA LEU A 63 -1.86 -7.94 16.89
C LEU A 63 -1.36 -6.93 17.92
N LEU A 64 -1.56 -5.66 17.62
CA LEU A 64 -1.24 -4.56 18.52
C LEU A 64 -2.46 -4.21 19.35
N ILE A 65 -2.31 -4.24 20.69
CA ILE A 65 -3.35 -3.76 21.61
C ILE A 65 -3.43 -2.26 21.50
N VAL A 66 -4.65 -1.73 21.32
CA VAL A 66 -4.88 -0.31 21.19
C VAL A 66 -6.00 0.17 22.08
N ARG A 67 -5.92 1.41 22.52
CA ARG A 67 -6.99 2.09 23.26
C ARG A 67 -7.74 3.03 22.33
N ARG A 68 -9.02 3.25 22.62
CA ARG A 68 -9.81 4.23 21.86
C ARG A 68 -9.21 5.63 21.98
N GLY A 69 -9.01 6.28 20.84
CA GLY A 69 -8.42 7.63 20.80
C GLY A 69 -6.88 7.65 20.81
N GLU A 70 -6.24 6.50 20.79
CA GLU A 70 -4.78 6.40 20.69
C GLU A 70 -4.34 6.55 19.22
N LYS A 71 -3.26 7.26 19.02
CA LYS A 71 -2.61 7.38 17.73
C LYS A 71 -1.64 6.22 17.53
N ILE A 72 -1.74 5.59 16.41
CA ILE A 72 -0.89 4.47 16.04
C ILE A 72 -0.28 4.68 14.66
N THR A 73 0.89 4.09 14.46
CA THR A 73 1.54 4.02 13.16
C THR A 73 1.18 2.70 12.51
N THR A 74 0.60 2.79 11.32
CA THR A 74 0.25 1.62 10.51
C THR A 74 0.55 1.87 9.04
N ASP A 75 0.75 0.79 8.29
CA ASP A 75 0.97 0.84 6.86
C ASP A 75 -0.37 0.64 6.14
N VAL A 76 -0.71 1.60 5.28
CA VAL A 76 -1.97 1.57 4.51
C VAL A 76 -1.66 1.36 3.04
N VAL A 77 -2.42 0.48 2.41
CA VAL A 77 -2.27 0.15 0.99
C VAL A 77 -2.73 1.33 0.13
N VAL A 78 -1.94 1.62 -0.90
CA VAL A 78 -2.26 2.64 -1.92
C VAL A 78 -3.18 2.02 -2.96
N HIS A 79 -4.31 2.68 -3.21
CA HIS A 79 -5.22 2.31 -4.28
C HIS A 79 -5.06 3.27 -5.45
N TRP A 80 -4.59 2.77 -6.57
CA TRP A 80 -4.33 3.55 -7.77
C TRP A 80 -5.63 3.76 -8.55
N THR A 81 -5.93 5.02 -8.89
CA THR A 81 -7.11 5.40 -9.67
C THR A 81 -6.71 6.21 -10.89
N GLY A 82 -7.47 6.09 -11.98
CA GLY A 82 -7.20 6.80 -13.23
C GLY A 82 -6.38 6.00 -14.23
N GLU A 83 -6.31 6.55 -15.43
CA GLU A 83 -5.54 6.00 -16.56
C GLU A 83 -4.39 6.97 -16.89
N VAL A 84 -3.24 6.42 -17.23
CA VAL A 84 -2.09 7.18 -17.74
C VAL A 84 -2.24 7.42 -19.25
N GLU A 85 -1.50 8.36 -19.79
CA GLU A 85 -1.44 8.60 -21.23
C GLU A 85 -1.05 7.33 -22.01
N LYS A 86 -1.59 7.24 -23.24
CA LYS A 86 -1.33 6.10 -24.13
C LYS A 86 0.16 5.93 -24.39
N GLY A 87 0.65 4.71 -24.19
CA GLY A 87 2.07 4.38 -24.38
C GLY A 87 2.91 4.41 -23.09
N GLY A 88 2.37 4.89 -21.96
CA GLY A 88 3.05 4.86 -20.67
C GLY A 88 2.86 3.53 -19.93
N LEU A 89 3.94 2.98 -19.39
CA LEU A 89 3.91 1.88 -18.43
C LEU A 89 4.08 2.45 -17.02
N VAL A 90 3.10 2.18 -16.15
CA VAL A 90 3.21 2.56 -14.73
C VAL A 90 4.03 1.51 -13.99
N VAL A 91 5.06 1.97 -13.32
CA VAL A 91 5.85 1.15 -12.39
C VAL A 91 5.54 1.65 -10.98
N HIS A 92 4.95 0.77 -10.17
CA HIS A 92 4.70 1.04 -8.75
C HIS A 92 5.97 0.72 -7.96
N GLU A 93 6.50 1.71 -7.25
CA GLU A 93 7.70 1.54 -6.44
C GLU A 93 7.34 1.26 -4.97
N VAL A 94 6.23 1.82 -4.53
CA VAL A 94 5.73 1.65 -3.15
C VAL A 94 4.23 1.34 -3.20
N ASP A 95 3.84 0.22 -2.60
CA ASP A 95 2.44 -0.24 -2.54
C ASP A 95 1.74 0.14 -1.23
N SER A 96 2.49 0.59 -0.22
CA SER A 96 1.96 0.97 1.09
C SER A 96 2.61 2.22 1.64
N LEU A 97 1.86 3.03 2.37
CA LEU A 97 2.31 4.25 3.02
C LEU A 97 2.21 4.13 4.53
N SER A 98 3.29 4.47 5.23
CA SER A 98 3.27 4.55 6.70
C SER A 98 2.60 5.85 7.14
N ILE A 99 1.51 5.70 7.88
CA ILE A 99 0.72 6.80 8.41
C ILE A 99 0.55 6.71 9.91
N GLU A 100 0.40 7.85 10.55
CA GLU A 100 -0.06 7.98 11.93
C GLU A 100 -1.52 8.41 11.93
N ALA A 101 -2.39 7.57 12.48
CA ALA A 101 -3.82 7.83 12.56
C ALA A 101 -4.38 7.41 13.92
N GLU A 102 -5.54 7.98 14.27
CA GLU A 102 -6.31 7.52 15.42
C GLU A 102 -6.86 6.10 15.16
N ALA A 103 -6.70 5.17 16.12
CA ALA A 103 -7.09 3.76 15.98
C ALA A 103 -8.55 3.53 15.53
N THR A 104 -9.43 4.51 15.77
CA THR A 104 -10.84 4.48 15.38
C THR A 104 -11.11 5.00 13.97
N ARG A 105 -10.12 5.67 13.33
CA ARG A 105 -10.28 6.38 12.04
C ARG A 105 -9.16 6.05 11.05
N ILE A 106 -8.73 4.82 11.03
CA ILE A 106 -7.74 4.39 10.06
C ILE A 106 -8.44 4.14 8.74
N PRO A 107 -7.97 4.74 7.62
CA PRO A 107 -8.50 4.43 6.29
C PRO A 107 -8.08 3.02 5.87
N GLU A 108 -8.95 2.32 5.16
CA GLU A 108 -8.63 1.00 4.60
C GLU A 108 -7.64 1.10 3.44
N SER A 109 -7.73 2.17 2.65
CA SER A 109 -6.85 2.47 1.53
C SER A 109 -6.71 3.97 1.32
N ILE A 110 -5.64 4.38 0.68
CA ILE A 110 -5.42 5.76 0.25
C ILE A 110 -5.47 5.79 -1.27
N GLU A 111 -6.39 6.58 -1.81
CA GLU A 111 -6.54 6.72 -3.25
C GLU A 111 -5.50 7.71 -3.81
N VAL A 112 -4.76 7.28 -4.82
CA VAL A 112 -3.79 8.10 -5.53
C VAL A 112 -4.16 8.13 -7.01
N SER A 113 -4.44 9.33 -7.52
CA SER A 113 -4.78 9.50 -8.93
C SER A 113 -3.52 9.48 -9.80
N LEU A 114 -3.58 8.69 -10.86
CA LEU A 114 -2.59 8.65 -11.95
C LEU A 114 -2.99 9.54 -13.14
N GLU A 115 -4.16 10.22 -13.06
CA GLU A 115 -4.66 11.03 -14.16
C GLU A 115 -3.72 12.19 -14.50
N GLY A 116 -3.47 12.35 -15.78
CA GLY A 116 -2.63 13.46 -16.30
C GLY A 116 -1.13 13.29 -16.07
N LEU A 117 -0.67 12.09 -15.67
CA LEU A 117 0.75 11.80 -15.66
C LEU A 117 1.25 11.55 -17.07
N ALA A 118 2.15 12.42 -17.52
CA ALA A 118 2.87 12.25 -18.78
C ALA A 118 3.95 11.17 -18.62
N VAL A 119 4.38 10.63 -19.73
CA VAL A 119 5.50 9.69 -19.78
C VAL A 119 6.76 10.36 -19.25
N GLY A 120 7.48 9.69 -18.36
CA GLY A 120 8.65 10.24 -17.64
C GLY A 120 8.32 10.99 -16.36
N SER A 121 7.03 11.14 -16.02
CA SER A 121 6.62 11.76 -14.75
C SER A 121 6.66 10.75 -13.60
N GLN A 122 6.82 11.29 -12.39
CA GLN A 122 6.80 10.53 -11.14
C GLN A 122 5.75 11.12 -10.21
N ARG A 123 5.13 10.26 -9.41
CA ARG A 123 4.21 10.66 -8.35
C ARG A 123 4.89 10.48 -7.00
N THR A 124 4.95 11.55 -6.21
CA THR A 124 5.58 11.55 -4.88
C THR A 124 4.53 11.47 -3.76
N ALA A 125 4.96 11.07 -2.57
CA ALA A 125 4.12 10.97 -1.39
C ALA A 125 3.51 12.32 -0.96
N ALA A 126 4.16 13.45 -1.30
CA ALA A 126 3.66 14.79 -1.01
C ALA A 126 2.34 15.14 -1.72
N GLU A 127 2.06 14.51 -2.88
CA GLU A 127 0.88 14.77 -3.69
C GLU A 127 -0.34 13.93 -3.31
N VAL A 128 -0.18 13.06 -2.32
CA VAL A 128 -1.24 12.17 -1.86
C VAL A 128 -2.27 12.91 -1.03
N GLN A 129 -3.54 12.74 -1.35
CA GLN A 129 -4.63 13.31 -0.57
C GLN A 129 -4.88 12.45 0.67
N VAL A 130 -4.42 12.94 1.81
CA VAL A 130 -4.60 12.27 3.10
C VAL A 130 -5.92 12.71 3.73
N PRO A 131 -6.78 11.80 4.21
CA PRO A 131 -8.01 12.18 4.90
C PRO A 131 -7.74 12.92 6.22
N SER A 132 -8.72 13.69 6.67
CA SER A 132 -8.59 14.48 7.89
C SER A 132 -8.38 13.61 9.13
N GLY A 133 -7.31 13.90 9.90
CA GLY A 133 -6.96 13.15 11.10
C GLY A 133 -5.87 12.10 10.91
N VAL A 134 -5.30 12.02 9.72
CA VAL A 134 -4.17 11.14 9.38
C VAL A 134 -2.94 11.98 9.08
N THR A 135 -1.81 11.61 9.63
CA THR A 135 -0.51 12.25 9.36
C THR A 135 0.38 11.28 8.59
N LEU A 136 0.91 11.71 7.46
CA LEU A 136 1.87 10.92 6.69
C LEU A 136 3.22 10.91 7.43
N LEU A 137 3.77 9.71 7.66
CA LEU A 137 5.11 9.52 8.23
C LEU A 137 6.16 9.21 7.17
N THR A 138 5.73 8.71 6.02
CA THR A 138 6.62 8.46 4.87
C THR A 138 7.20 9.77 4.38
N ASP A 139 8.47 9.77 3.99
CA ASP A 139 9.14 10.95 3.44
C ASP A 139 8.38 11.49 2.23
N PRO A 140 8.09 12.81 2.19
CA PRO A 140 7.31 13.42 1.11
C PRO A 140 7.97 13.28 -0.27
N ASP A 141 9.30 13.14 -0.32
CA ASP A 141 10.07 12.97 -1.56
C ASP A 141 10.09 11.52 -2.07
N THR A 142 9.48 10.57 -1.33
CA THR A 142 9.40 9.17 -1.76
C THR A 142 8.56 9.06 -3.02
N VAL A 143 9.15 8.46 -4.07
CA VAL A 143 8.44 8.17 -5.32
C VAL A 143 7.53 6.96 -5.09
N LEU A 144 6.25 7.13 -5.38
CA LEU A 144 5.24 6.08 -5.24
C LEU A 144 5.03 5.33 -6.55
N ALA A 145 4.97 6.07 -7.64
CA ALA A 145 4.85 5.51 -8.98
C ALA A 145 5.63 6.35 -9.98
N SER A 146 6.18 5.69 -10.98
CA SER A 146 6.82 6.32 -12.13
C SER A 146 6.20 5.82 -13.43
N VAL A 147 6.09 6.70 -14.42
CA VAL A 147 5.58 6.36 -15.75
C VAL A 147 6.75 6.28 -16.72
N THR A 148 7.01 5.09 -17.26
CA THR A 148 8.11 4.84 -18.19
C THR A 148 7.58 4.41 -19.56
N ILE A 149 8.38 4.60 -20.61
CA ILE A 149 8.07 4.05 -21.93
C ILE A 149 8.51 2.58 -21.97
N PRO A 150 7.68 1.66 -22.45
CA PRO A 150 8.09 0.29 -22.69
C PRO A 150 9.28 0.26 -23.66
N ARG A 151 10.35 -0.44 -23.30
CA ARG A 151 11.58 -0.52 -24.09
C ARG A 151 11.35 -0.98 -25.55
N ALA A 152 10.24 -1.62 -25.83
CA ALA A 152 9.88 -2.05 -27.18
C ALA A 152 9.46 -0.88 -28.09
N GLU A 153 8.85 0.19 -27.56
CA GLU A 153 8.46 1.38 -28.33
C GLU A 153 9.63 2.35 -28.49
N ALA A 154 10.49 2.49 -27.46
CA ALA A 154 11.71 3.30 -27.55
C ALA A 154 12.67 2.79 -28.63
N ALA A 155 12.72 1.46 -28.87
CA ALA A 155 13.52 0.88 -29.94
C ALA A 155 12.93 1.07 -31.34
N ALA A 156 11.61 1.36 -31.44
CA ALA A 156 10.95 1.64 -32.71
C ALA A 156 11.15 3.13 -33.13
N GLU A 157 11.13 4.05 -32.15
CA GLU A 157 11.38 5.47 -32.42
C GLU A 157 12.85 5.75 -32.80
N GLU A 158 13.82 5.06 -32.14
CA GLU A 158 15.24 5.20 -32.55
C GLU A 158 15.54 4.63 -33.94
N THR A 159 14.72 3.67 -34.43
CA THR A 159 14.88 3.15 -35.81
C THR A 159 14.23 4.06 -36.84
N GLU A 160 13.15 4.78 -36.53
CA GLU A 160 12.53 5.74 -37.46
C GLU A 160 13.36 7.03 -37.59
N GLU A 161 14.01 7.53 -36.52
CA GLU A 161 14.91 8.67 -36.60
C GLU A 161 16.21 8.34 -37.40
N ALA A 162 16.70 7.11 -37.28
CA ALA A 162 17.89 6.69 -38.05
C ALA A 162 17.62 6.46 -39.53
N GLU A 163 16.41 6.11 -39.95
CA GLU A 163 16.03 5.98 -41.36
C GLU A 163 15.78 7.35 -42.02
N THR A 164 15.28 8.35 -41.29
CA THR A 164 15.06 9.69 -41.85
C THR A 164 16.36 10.51 -42.02
N GLU A 165 17.39 10.30 -41.20
CA GLU A 165 18.70 10.91 -41.39
C GLU A 165 19.54 10.23 -42.51
N GLY A 166 19.28 8.96 -42.80
CA GLY A 166 19.98 8.22 -43.88
C GLY A 166 19.53 8.59 -45.28
N GLU A 167 18.31 9.06 -45.50
CA GLU A 167 17.79 9.43 -46.82
C GLU A 167 18.15 10.86 -47.25
N ALA A 168 18.47 11.76 -46.32
CA ALA A 168 18.88 13.15 -46.62
C ALA A 168 20.34 13.28 -47.08
N SER A 169 21.16 12.24 -46.89
CA SER A 169 22.59 12.27 -47.26
C SER A 169 22.95 11.66 -48.62
N SER A 170 21.97 11.11 -49.36
CA SER A 170 22.23 10.48 -50.67
C SER A 170 21.75 11.27 -51.87
N ALA A 171 21.36 12.56 -51.70
CA ALA A 171 20.86 13.42 -52.77
C ALA A 171 21.73 14.70 -52.93
N GLU A 172 23.10 14.57 -53.08
CA GLU A 172 23.95 15.62 -53.58
C GLU A 172 25.13 15.05 -54.42
#